data_6b154d2e61f88357c08b5f7b2596b9db
#
_entry.id   6b154d2e61f88357c08b5f7b2596b9db
#
_cell.length_a   1.000
_cell.length_b   1.000
_cell.length_c   1.000
_cell.angle_alpha   90.00
_cell.angle_beta   90.00
_cell.angle_gamma   90.00
#
_symmetry.space_group_name_H-M   'P 1'
#
loop_
_entity.id
_entity.type
_entity.pdbx_description
1 polymer ?
#
loop_
_entity_poly.entity_id
_entity_poly.type
_entity_poly.pdbx_seq_one_letter_code
_entity_poly.pdbx_strand_id
1 'polypeptide(L)'
;MTHQSNSTSGTRVTGYACIRQYLKTLDGSPGVYRMLDAESRVLYVGKARNLRARVSNYTRPGHSARIERMIRETASMMFLTTRTETEALLLEQNLIKQLKPKYNVLLRDDKSFPNILVAKDHPFPQIKKHRGAKKEKGAYFGPFASAGAVNRTLNQLQKAFLLRNCSDSMFDSRTRPCLLYQIKRCSGPCVGMISQADYAESVRDAERFLSGRSTRIQEELAAQMQEASDAMEFERAAALRDRIRALTQVQTAQGINPRGVTEADVIGLHMDSGQACVQVFFIRANQNWGNRDFYPRVGPDVSPAEAMEAFLGQFYDSKDPPRQLILSDGIENADLMQQALSEKAGRKVEIVVPQRGEKLELVSGALRNAREALARRMSESATQAKLLRGLAEAFDLDAPPQRIEVYDNSHIQGTNAVGAMIVAGPEGFMKNAYRKFNIRGDDLTPGDDFGMMKEVLTRRFTRLLKEDPDRDKGLWPDLLLIDGGAGQVSAVHEIMQAHGVEDIPMVGVAKGVDRDHGKEEFHRIGQRPFALKRNDPVLYFIQRLRDEAHRFAIGTHRAKRAKAVGATPLDEIPGVGAARKRALLAHFGSAKAVSRANLADLKAVDGISAGLAQKVYDFFHDKG
;
A
#
# COMPACT_ATOMS: atom_id res chain seq x y z
N MET A 1 26.35 30.46 47.63
CA MET A 1 27.36 30.29 46.58
C MET A 1 26.61 30.16 45.26
N THR A 2 26.54 31.26 44.57
CA THR A 2 25.82 31.47 43.29
C THR A 2 26.68 30.94 42.13
N HIS A 3 26.23 29.87 41.48
CA HIS A 3 26.81 29.46 40.19
C HIS A 3 26.26 30.34 39.08
N GLN A 4 27.08 31.26 38.62
CA GLN A 4 26.89 31.97 37.38
C GLN A 4 27.11 30.99 36.22
N SER A 5 26.06 30.71 35.44
CA SER A 5 26.14 30.06 34.15
C SER A 5 26.67 31.06 33.10
N ASN A 6 27.94 30.93 32.76
CA ASN A 6 28.55 31.63 31.62
C ASN A 6 27.96 31.09 30.30
N SER A 7 26.98 31.79 29.76
CA SER A 7 26.53 31.61 28.38
C SER A 7 27.48 32.37 27.45
N THR A 8 28.58 31.74 27.04
CA THR A 8 29.38 32.18 25.89
C THR A 8 28.59 31.94 24.60
N SER A 9 28.01 32.98 24.04
CA SER A 9 27.50 33.01 22.66
C SER A 9 28.69 32.96 21.69
N GLY A 10 29.31 31.79 21.58
CA GLY A 10 30.25 31.51 20.52
C GLY A 10 29.50 31.44 19.20
N THR A 11 29.81 32.32 18.27
CA THR A 11 29.32 32.29 16.86
C THR A 11 29.53 30.88 16.33
N ARG A 12 28.45 30.08 16.17
CA ARG A 12 28.55 28.71 15.63
C ARG A 12 29.17 28.78 14.25
N VAL A 13 30.28 28.10 14.07
CA VAL A 13 31.00 28.03 12.81
C VAL A 13 30.19 27.16 11.84
N THR A 14 29.73 27.72 10.73
CA THR A 14 28.92 27.01 9.72
C THR A 14 29.66 26.95 8.37
N GLY A 15 29.15 26.12 7.47
CA GLY A 15 29.64 26.06 6.10
C GLY A 15 31.05 25.49 5.96
N TYR A 16 31.81 26.04 5.03
CA TYR A 16 33.18 25.62 4.73
C TYR A 16 34.09 25.60 5.96
N ALA A 17 33.95 26.57 6.85
CA ALA A 17 34.76 26.66 8.06
C ALA A 17 34.45 25.49 9.02
N CYS A 18 33.21 25.12 9.17
CA CYS A 18 32.77 23.94 9.94
C CYS A 18 33.41 22.65 9.36
N ILE A 19 33.27 22.42 8.06
CA ILE A 19 33.80 21.19 7.41
C ILE A 19 35.31 21.09 7.59
N ARG A 20 36.06 22.20 7.46
CA ARG A 20 37.51 22.23 7.65
C ARG A 20 37.94 21.85 9.06
N GLN A 21 37.15 22.12 10.08
CA GLN A 21 37.46 21.69 11.45
C GLN A 21 37.49 20.17 11.58
N TYR A 22 36.49 19.48 10.99
CA TYR A 22 36.41 18.02 11.04
C TYR A 22 37.50 17.32 10.22
N LEU A 23 38.00 17.92 9.15
CA LEU A 23 39.09 17.36 8.35
C LEU A 23 40.38 17.12 9.14
N LYS A 24 40.60 17.85 10.24
CA LYS A 24 41.79 17.70 11.10
C LYS A 24 41.82 16.35 11.84
N THR A 25 40.65 15.79 12.12
CA THR A 25 40.49 14.58 12.95
C THR A 25 40.09 13.33 12.13
N LEU A 26 39.73 13.52 10.86
CA LEU A 26 39.31 12.40 10.00
C LEU A 26 40.49 11.60 9.49
N ASP A 27 40.33 10.29 9.52
CA ASP A 27 41.24 9.31 8.90
C ASP A 27 40.77 8.91 7.48
N GLY A 28 41.50 7.99 6.86
CA GLY A 28 41.20 7.44 5.54
C GLY A 28 40.26 6.23 5.53
N SER A 29 39.62 5.89 6.64
CA SER A 29 38.75 4.73 6.74
C SER A 29 37.49 4.87 5.84
N PRO A 30 36.92 3.75 5.35
CA PRO A 30 35.61 3.76 4.74
C PRO A 30 34.53 4.03 5.78
N GLY A 31 33.44 4.65 5.37
CA GLY A 31 32.35 4.96 6.30
C GLY A 31 31.27 5.86 5.73
N VAL A 32 30.39 6.29 6.62
CA VAL A 32 29.28 7.19 6.34
C VAL A 32 29.44 8.48 7.13
N TYR A 33 29.17 9.60 6.50
CA TYR A 33 29.10 10.91 7.14
C TYR A 33 27.72 11.51 7.03
N ARG A 34 27.35 12.32 8.01
CA ARG A 34 26.13 13.09 8.05
C ARG A 34 26.45 14.57 8.23
N MET A 35 25.80 15.41 7.44
CA MET A 35 25.82 16.86 7.60
C MET A 35 24.53 17.30 8.29
N LEU A 36 24.65 18.15 9.31
CA LEU A 36 23.54 18.60 10.14
C LEU A 36 23.50 20.14 10.16
N ASP A 37 22.27 20.70 10.24
CA ASP A 37 22.06 22.14 10.44
C ASP A 37 22.25 22.60 11.89
N ALA A 38 21.97 23.85 12.16
CA ALA A 38 22.10 24.47 13.48
C ALA A 38 21.15 23.87 14.53
N GLU A 39 20.03 23.33 14.09
CA GLU A 39 18.99 22.64 14.90
C GLU A 39 19.25 21.13 15.00
N SER A 40 20.42 20.65 14.56
CA SER A 40 20.80 19.23 14.56
C SER A 40 19.92 18.34 13.64
N ARG A 41 19.22 18.92 12.67
CA ARG A 41 18.48 18.14 11.66
C ARG A 41 19.46 17.68 10.57
N VAL A 42 19.30 16.43 10.14
CA VAL A 42 20.19 15.86 9.11
C VAL A 42 19.87 16.44 7.74
N LEU A 43 20.82 17.15 7.17
CA LEU A 43 20.76 17.73 5.83
C LEU A 43 21.08 16.72 4.74
N TYR A 44 22.13 15.93 4.96
CA TYR A 44 22.66 15.00 3.99
C TYR A 44 23.34 13.80 4.67
N VAL A 45 23.24 12.64 4.04
CA VAL A 45 23.98 11.42 4.37
C VAL A 45 24.77 11.00 3.14
N GLY A 46 26.05 10.70 3.29
CA GLY A 46 26.88 10.21 2.19
C GLY A 46 27.87 9.15 2.62
N LYS A 47 28.16 8.20 1.73
CA LYS A 47 29.22 7.20 1.90
C LYS A 47 30.57 7.68 1.42
N ALA A 48 31.61 7.06 1.90
CA ALA A 48 32.96 7.26 1.42
C ALA A 48 33.79 5.98 1.52
N ARG A 49 34.60 5.69 0.51
CA ARG A 49 35.70 4.72 0.59
C ARG A 49 36.83 5.24 1.49
N ASN A 50 37.00 6.57 1.49
CA ASN A 50 37.96 7.30 2.32
C ASN A 50 37.26 8.57 2.80
N LEU A 51 36.89 8.62 4.08
CA LEU A 51 36.13 9.72 4.68
C LEU A 51 36.87 11.06 4.55
N ARG A 52 38.16 11.10 4.83
CA ARG A 52 38.97 12.32 4.73
C ARG A 52 39.02 12.87 3.32
N ALA A 53 39.28 12.01 2.32
CA ALA A 53 39.33 12.41 0.91
C ALA A 53 37.96 12.91 0.43
N ARG A 54 36.87 12.23 0.79
CA ARG A 54 35.52 12.60 0.39
C ARG A 54 35.08 13.93 0.99
N VAL A 55 35.29 14.11 2.30
CA VAL A 55 34.91 15.34 3.00
C VAL A 55 35.77 16.53 2.55
N SER A 56 37.05 16.32 2.23
CA SER A 56 37.93 17.34 1.70
C SER A 56 37.44 17.91 0.36
N ASN A 57 36.76 17.11 -0.46
CA ASN A 57 36.19 17.60 -1.73
C ASN A 57 35.17 18.74 -1.51
N TYR A 58 34.39 18.69 -0.42
CA TYR A 58 33.43 19.75 -0.10
C TYR A 58 34.08 21.09 0.27
N THR A 59 35.38 21.15 0.50
CA THR A 59 36.08 22.41 0.76
C THR A 59 36.67 23.06 -0.49
N ARG A 60 36.51 22.42 -1.65
CA ARG A 60 36.92 22.95 -2.95
C ARG A 60 35.80 23.78 -3.57
N PRO A 61 36.10 24.78 -4.41
CA PRO A 61 35.10 25.54 -5.16
C PRO A 61 34.55 24.73 -6.36
N GLY A 62 33.41 25.15 -6.90
CA GLY A 62 32.86 24.59 -8.15
C GLY A 62 31.79 23.54 -7.96
N HIS A 63 31.13 23.51 -6.82
CA HIS A 63 29.99 22.62 -6.57
C HIS A 63 28.70 23.14 -7.22
N SER A 64 27.74 22.22 -7.48
CA SER A 64 26.39 22.60 -7.91
C SER A 64 25.69 23.47 -6.87
N ALA A 65 24.71 24.28 -7.29
CA ALA A 65 23.96 25.17 -6.41
C ALA A 65 23.32 24.43 -5.20
N ARG A 66 22.90 23.18 -5.39
CA ARG A 66 22.37 22.30 -4.35
C ARG A 66 23.43 21.98 -3.29
N ILE A 67 24.62 21.57 -3.71
CA ILE A 67 25.72 21.20 -2.82
C ILE A 67 26.24 22.46 -2.10
N GLU A 68 26.37 23.58 -2.79
CA GLU A 68 26.76 24.86 -2.18
C GLU A 68 25.79 25.29 -1.06
N ARG A 69 24.49 25.12 -1.28
CA ARG A 69 23.47 25.42 -0.26
C ARG A 69 23.58 24.48 0.92
N MET A 70 23.75 23.17 0.67
CA MET A 70 23.97 22.15 1.71
C MET A 70 25.20 22.49 2.55
N ILE A 71 26.32 22.83 1.92
CA ILE A 71 27.55 23.22 2.62
C ILE A 71 27.28 24.44 3.52
N ARG A 72 26.64 25.48 3.01
CA ARG A 72 26.34 26.69 3.78
C ARG A 72 25.44 26.43 4.99
N GLU A 73 24.46 25.55 4.86
CA GLU A 73 23.55 25.16 5.94
C GLU A 73 24.22 24.23 6.96
N THR A 74 25.38 23.62 6.66
CA THR A 74 26.04 22.66 7.55
C THR A 74 26.65 23.36 8.78
N ALA A 75 26.19 23.00 9.96
CA ALA A 75 26.67 23.51 11.25
C ALA A 75 27.42 22.46 12.07
N SER A 76 27.24 21.17 11.75
CA SER A 76 28.01 20.08 12.36
C SER A 76 28.06 18.86 11.45
N MET A 77 28.99 17.93 11.73
CA MET A 77 29.12 16.66 11.03
C MET A 77 29.24 15.50 12.03
N MET A 78 28.72 14.34 11.61
CA MET A 78 28.90 13.08 12.34
C MET A 78 29.44 12.02 11.39
N PHE A 79 30.27 11.11 11.92
CA PHE A 79 30.95 10.07 11.14
C PHE A 79 30.73 8.71 11.78
N LEU A 80 30.57 7.69 10.94
CA LEU A 80 30.50 6.29 11.31
C LEU A 80 31.46 5.52 10.40
N THR A 81 32.54 5.00 10.96
CA THR A 81 33.50 4.16 10.23
C THR A 81 32.93 2.75 10.03
N THR A 82 33.26 2.15 8.90
CA THR A 82 32.89 0.78 8.55
C THR A 82 34.14 -0.01 8.18
N ARG A 83 34.05 -1.34 8.09
CA ARG A 83 35.17 -2.18 7.67
C ARG A 83 35.38 -2.16 6.16
N THR A 84 34.28 -2.06 5.40
CA THR A 84 34.28 -2.09 3.94
C THR A 84 33.45 -0.97 3.35
N GLU A 85 33.67 -0.65 2.09
CA GLU A 85 32.85 0.31 1.34
C GLU A 85 31.43 -0.22 1.10
N THR A 86 31.27 -1.54 0.96
CA THR A 86 29.96 -2.20 0.86
C THR A 86 29.13 -1.98 2.12
N GLU A 87 29.72 -2.16 3.31
CA GLU A 87 29.06 -1.84 4.57
C GLU A 87 28.68 -0.36 4.66
N ALA A 88 29.54 0.55 4.17
CA ALA A 88 29.26 1.97 4.12
C ALA A 88 28.05 2.27 3.21
N LEU A 89 27.95 1.64 2.05
CA LEU A 89 26.81 1.79 1.13
C LEU A 89 25.51 1.34 1.78
N LEU A 90 25.48 0.17 2.41
CA LEU A 90 24.28 -0.35 3.07
C LEU A 90 23.86 0.53 4.27
N LEU A 91 24.83 1.00 5.05
CA LEU A 91 24.59 1.90 6.18
C LEU A 91 24.05 3.26 5.71
N GLU A 92 24.60 3.82 4.63
CA GLU A 92 24.13 5.06 4.01
C GLU A 92 22.64 4.95 3.64
N GLN A 93 22.25 3.89 2.92
CA GLN A 93 20.86 3.69 2.48
C GLN A 93 19.90 3.54 3.66
N ASN A 94 20.30 2.82 4.69
CA ASN A 94 19.53 2.71 5.92
C ASN A 94 19.32 4.06 6.60
N LEU A 95 20.38 4.85 6.73
CA LEU A 95 20.32 6.18 7.35
C LEU A 95 19.49 7.16 6.52
N ILE A 96 19.60 7.15 5.20
CA ILE A 96 18.76 7.97 4.31
C ILE A 96 17.29 7.64 4.52
N LYS A 97 16.94 6.36 4.58
CA LYS A 97 15.57 5.88 4.79
C LYS A 97 14.99 6.29 6.15
N GLN A 98 15.80 6.18 7.22
CA GLN A 98 15.38 6.53 8.57
C GLN A 98 15.28 8.04 8.78
N LEU A 99 16.30 8.78 8.35
CA LEU A 99 16.46 10.21 8.67
C LEU A 99 15.81 11.13 7.63
N LYS A 100 15.55 10.64 6.43
CA LYS A 100 14.91 11.36 5.31
C LYS A 100 15.54 12.74 5.05
N PRO A 101 16.86 12.81 4.81
CA PRO A 101 17.59 14.06 4.74
C PRO A 101 17.09 14.96 3.59
N LYS A 102 17.19 16.28 3.78
CA LYS A 102 16.71 17.29 2.84
C LYS A 102 17.35 17.20 1.45
N TYR A 103 18.65 16.89 1.40
CA TYR A 103 19.47 16.90 0.20
C TYR A 103 19.74 15.55 -0.44
N ASN A 104 19.24 14.44 0.14
CA ASN A 104 19.32 13.12 -0.50
C ASN A 104 18.11 12.87 -1.41
N VAL A 105 18.31 12.00 -2.40
CA VAL A 105 17.20 11.38 -3.14
C VAL A 105 16.44 10.45 -2.21
N LEU A 106 15.10 10.53 -2.20
CA LEU A 106 14.25 9.74 -1.28
C LEU A 106 13.21 8.94 -2.05
N LEU A 107 13.20 7.63 -1.84
CA LEU A 107 12.13 6.74 -2.29
C LEU A 107 11.00 6.71 -1.25
N ARG A 108 9.85 7.32 -1.57
CA ARG A 108 8.71 7.46 -0.64
C ARG A 108 7.83 6.21 -0.50
N ASP A 109 7.74 5.37 -1.53
CA ASP A 109 6.87 4.18 -1.56
C ASP A 109 7.68 2.89 -1.42
N ASP A 110 7.86 2.43 -0.19
CA ASP A 110 8.61 1.23 0.17
C ASP A 110 7.71 0.06 0.61
N LYS A 111 6.50 -0.03 0.09
CA LYS A 111 5.60 -1.15 0.42
C LYS A 111 6.14 -2.46 -0.12
N SER A 112 6.10 -3.52 0.72
CA SER A 112 6.44 -4.87 0.30
C SER A 112 5.55 -5.35 -0.85
N PHE A 113 6.12 -6.13 -1.75
CA PHE A 113 5.39 -6.76 -2.84
C PHE A 113 4.67 -8.02 -2.39
N PRO A 114 3.49 -8.31 -2.95
CA PRO A 114 2.84 -9.59 -2.72
C PRO A 114 3.54 -10.70 -3.51
N ASN A 115 3.53 -11.90 -2.92
CA ASN A 115 4.02 -13.15 -3.50
C ASN A 115 2.88 -14.18 -3.53
N ILE A 116 3.04 -15.20 -4.33
CA ILE A 116 2.30 -16.45 -4.21
C ILE A 116 3.12 -17.37 -3.30
N LEU A 117 2.49 -17.90 -2.27
CA LEU A 117 3.06 -18.91 -1.39
C LEU A 117 2.36 -20.24 -1.60
N VAL A 118 3.15 -21.27 -1.86
CA VAL A 118 2.75 -22.67 -1.74
C VAL A 118 3.22 -23.12 -0.35
N ALA A 119 2.31 -23.10 0.62
CA ALA A 119 2.61 -23.44 2.02
C ALA A 119 2.73 -24.95 2.18
N LYS A 120 3.86 -25.41 2.77
CA LYS A 120 4.21 -26.85 2.88
C LYS A 120 4.09 -27.41 4.31
N ASP A 121 3.38 -26.71 5.17
CA ASP A 121 3.18 -27.13 6.57
C ASP A 121 2.08 -28.19 6.75
N HIS A 122 1.36 -28.54 5.68
CA HIS A 122 0.25 -29.49 5.68
C HIS A 122 0.45 -30.56 4.59
N PRO A 123 0.00 -31.84 4.79
CA PRO A 123 0.08 -32.89 3.78
C PRO A 123 -0.52 -32.55 2.42
N PHE A 124 -1.52 -31.65 2.42
CA PHE A 124 -2.11 -31.05 1.24
C PHE A 124 -1.74 -29.55 1.21
N PRO A 125 -0.65 -29.13 0.54
CA PRO A 125 -0.19 -27.75 0.48
C PRO A 125 -1.26 -26.74 0.04
N GLN A 126 -1.33 -25.58 0.73
CA GLN A 126 -2.22 -24.49 0.39
C GLN A 126 -1.52 -23.51 -0.57
N ILE A 127 -2.23 -23.07 -1.62
CA ILE A 127 -1.77 -21.94 -2.43
C ILE A 127 -2.46 -20.65 -1.98
N LYS A 128 -1.66 -19.64 -1.62
CA LYS A 128 -2.20 -18.37 -1.10
C LYS A 128 -1.35 -17.16 -1.45
N LYS A 129 -1.96 -15.96 -1.33
CA LYS A 129 -1.25 -14.70 -1.39
C LYS A 129 -0.52 -14.46 -0.08
N HIS A 130 0.77 -14.12 -0.17
CA HIS A 130 1.60 -13.71 0.96
C HIS A 130 2.12 -12.28 0.75
N ARG A 131 2.27 -11.54 1.84
CA ARG A 131 2.89 -10.22 1.84
C ARG A 131 3.63 -9.99 3.15
N GLY A 132 4.85 -9.44 3.07
CA GLY A 132 5.70 -9.19 4.23
C GLY A 132 6.85 -10.18 4.33
N ALA A 133 7.37 -10.39 5.54
CA ALA A 133 8.50 -11.29 5.79
C ALA A 133 8.16 -12.75 5.47
N LYS A 134 9.05 -13.47 4.81
CA LYS A 134 8.90 -14.88 4.40
C LYS A 134 9.14 -15.82 5.59
N LYS A 135 8.22 -15.85 6.56
CA LYS A 135 8.33 -16.64 7.80
C LYS A 135 7.70 -18.03 7.71
N GLU A 136 6.75 -18.24 6.80
CA GLU A 136 6.05 -19.50 6.63
C GLU A 136 6.89 -20.48 5.80
N LYS A 137 6.85 -21.78 6.16
CA LYS A 137 7.53 -22.82 5.37
C LYS A 137 6.82 -23.03 4.03
N GLY A 138 7.57 -22.98 2.94
CA GLY A 138 7.01 -23.18 1.61
C GLY A 138 7.81 -22.52 0.49
N ALA A 139 7.28 -22.62 -0.72
CA ALA A 139 7.87 -22.00 -1.91
C ALA A 139 7.20 -20.66 -2.19
N TYR A 140 8.02 -19.61 -2.31
CA TYR A 140 7.58 -18.25 -2.59
C TYR A 140 7.87 -17.89 -4.04
N PHE A 141 6.84 -17.45 -4.76
CA PHE A 141 6.93 -17.01 -6.15
C PHE A 141 6.54 -15.55 -6.25
N GLY A 142 7.43 -14.69 -6.72
CA GLY A 142 7.26 -13.24 -6.79
C GLY A 142 8.58 -12.52 -7.04
N PRO A 143 8.61 -11.20 -6.92
CA PRO A 143 7.49 -10.32 -6.54
C PRO A 143 6.48 -10.08 -7.65
N PHE A 144 5.21 -9.88 -7.29
CA PHE A 144 4.18 -9.41 -8.22
C PHE A 144 3.97 -7.91 -8.07
N ALA A 145 3.72 -7.21 -9.17
CA ALA A 145 3.54 -5.76 -9.17
C ALA A 145 2.36 -5.28 -8.31
N SER A 146 1.28 -6.07 -8.21
CA SER A 146 0.08 -5.69 -7.47
C SER A 146 -0.64 -6.90 -6.86
N ALA A 147 -1.46 -6.64 -5.83
CA ALA A 147 -2.35 -7.65 -5.24
C ALA A 147 -3.37 -8.19 -6.25
N GLY A 148 -3.82 -7.36 -7.19
CA GLY A 148 -4.71 -7.77 -8.27
C GLY A 148 -4.06 -8.77 -9.23
N ALA A 149 -2.77 -8.57 -9.55
CA ALA A 149 -2.00 -9.51 -10.37
C ALA A 149 -1.90 -10.88 -9.69
N VAL A 150 -1.55 -10.92 -8.39
CA VAL A 150 -1.52 -12.18 -7.62
C VAL A 150 -2.87 -12.88 -7.63
N ASN A 151 -3.96 -12.16 -7.36
CA ASN A 151 -5.29 -12.76 -7.31
C ASN A 151 -5.71 -13.34 -8.66
N ARG A 152 -5.41 -12.65 -9.77
CA ARG A 152 -5.66 -13.18 -11.12
C ARG A 152 -4.87 -14.47 -11.37
N THR A 153 -3.58 -14.46 -11.08
CA THR A 153 -2.70 -15.64 -11.24
C THR A 153 -3.18 -16.79 -10.35
N LEU A 154 -3.50 -16.55 -9.07
CA LEU A 154 -4.05 -17.58 -8.18
C LEU A 154 -5.33 -18.20 -8.72
N ASN A 155 -6.26 -17.39 -9.23
CA ASN A 155 -7.49 -17.90 -9.84
C ASN A 155 -7.25 -18.80 -11.05
N GLN A 156 -6.25 -18.47 -11.88
CA GLN A 156 -5.90 -19.30 -13.03
C GLN A 156 -5.17 -20.58 -12.60
N LEU A 157 -4.26 -20.50 -11.63
CA LEU A 157 -3.57 -21.67 -11.10
C LEU A 157 -4.56 -22.66 -10.45
N GLN A 158 -5.58 -22.15 -9.77
CA GLN A 158 -6.65 -23.00 -9.23
C GLN A 158 -7.45 -23.72 -10.33
N LYS A 159 -7.72 -23.05 -11.45
CA LYS A 159 -8.38 -23.69 -12.61
C LYS A 159 -7.49 -24.74 -13.28
N ALA A 160 -6.17 -24.48 -13.36
CA ALA A 160 -5.24 -25.38 -14.05
C ALA A 160 -4.84 -26.59 -13.19
N PHE A 161 -4.56 -26.37 -11.90
CA PHE A 161 -3.98 -27.39 -11.01
C PHE A 161 -4.91 -27.83 -9.86
N LEU A 162 -6.11 -27.25 -9.75
CA LEU A 162 -7.15 -27.59 -8.78
C LEU A 162 -6.68 -27.56 -7.31
N LEU A 163 -5.78 -26.62 -6.97
CA LEU A 163 -5.18 -26.52 -5.65
C LEU A 163 -6.09 -25.79 -4.66
N ARG A 164 -6.08 -26.24 -3.40
CA ARG A 164 -6.83 -25.59 -2.32
C ARG A 164 -6.26 -24.23 -1.94
N ASN A 165 -7.14 -23.31 -1.57
CA ASN A 165 -6.78 -22.01 -0.99
C ASN A 165 -7.36 -21.79 0.42
N CYS A 166 -8.16 -22.75 0.91
CA CYS A 166 -8.74 -22.69 2.25
C CYS A 166 -7.67 -22.85 3.34
N SER A 167 -7.88 -22.25 4.51
CA SER A 167 -7.02 -22.44 5.69
C SER A 167 -7.09 -23.87 6.21
N ASP A 168 -6.06 -24.30 6.96
CA ASP A 168 -6.01 -25.65 7.53
C ASP A 168 -7.20 -25.91 8.45
N SER A 169 -7.57 -24.96 9.30
CA SER A 169 -8.75 -25.07 10.16
C SER A 169 -10.07 -25.25 9.37
N MET A 170 -10.17 -24.67 8.18
CA MET A 170 -11.32 -24.85 7.30
C MET A 170 -11.23 -26.19 6.56
N PHE A 171 -10.05 -26.66 6.26
CA PHE A 171 -9.80 -27.96 5.65
C PHE A 171 -10.22 -29.10 6.59
N ASP A 172 -9.73 -29.08 7.84
CA ASP A 172 -9.96 -30.09 8.84
C ASP A 172 -11.43 -30.19 9.30
N SER A 173 -12.17 -29.07 9.22
CA SER A 173 -13.58 -29.00 9.62
C SER A 173 -14.58 -29.42 8.53
N ARG A 174 -14.11 -29.83 7.32
CA ARG A 174 -14.99 -30.16 6.20
C ARG A 174 -15.46 -31.62 6.24
N THR A 175 -16.78 -31.80 6.11
CA THR A 175 -17.43 -33.10 5.99
C THR A 175 -18.03 -33.35 4.60
N ARG A 176 -18.07 -32.30 3.75
CA ARG A 176 -18.60 -32.36 2.36
C ARG A 176 -17.84 -31.41 1.44
N PRO A 177 -17.81 -31.70 0.12
CA PRO A 177 -17.17 -30.84 -0.86
C PRO A 177 -17.71 -29.40 -0.83
N CYS A 178 -16.80 -28.40 -0.93
CA CYS A 178 -17.19 -27.00 -0.97
C CYS A 178 -17.48 -26.53 -2.39
N LEU A 179 -17.98 -25.29 -2.52
CA LEU A 179 -18.27 -24.67 -3.81
C LEU A 179 -17.08 -24.71 -4.79
N LEU A 180 -15.83 -24.56 -4.30
CA LEU A 180 -14.65 -24.58 -5.17
C LEU A 180 -14.45 -25.96 -5.85
N TYR A 181 -14.82 -27.04 -5.19
CA TYR A 181 -14.84 -28.36 -5.82
C TYR A 181 -15.93 -28.42 -6.91
N GLN A 182 -17.14 -27.96 -6.60
CA GLN A 182 -18.26 -27.99 -7.54
C GLN A 182 -17.99 -27.18 -8.81
N ILE A 183 -17.33 -26.01 -8.67
CA ILE A 183 -16.95 -25.16 -9.81
C ILE A 183 -15.59 -25.52 -10.41
N LYS A 184 -15.06 -26.71 -10.15
CA LYS A 184 -13.79 -27.26 -10.67
C LYS A 184 -12.60 -26.33 -10.48
N ARG A 185 -12.43 -25.79 -9.26
CA ARG A 185 -11.27 -24.99 -8.83
C ARG A 185 -10.47 -25.59 -7.69
N CYS A 186 -10.90 -26.72 -7.17
CA CYS A 186 -10.23 -27.50 -6.13
C CYS A 186 -10.54 -28.97 -6.35
N SER A 187 -9.57 -29.84 -6.13
CA SER A 187 -9.72 -31.28 -6.26
C SER A 187 -10.43 -31.98 -5.05
N GLY A 188 -10.81 -31.20 -4.01
CA GLY A 188 -11.55 -31.72 -2.86
C GLY A 188 -10.73 -32.58 -1.91
N PRO A 189 -9.46 -32.29 -1.61
CA PRO A 189 -8.62 -33.15 -0.74
C PRO A 189 -9.13 -33.23 0.69
N CYS A 190 -9.88 -32.23 1.17
CA CYS A 190 -10.45 -32.20 2.51
C CYS A 190 -11.53 -33.28 2.77
N VAL A 191 -12.07 -33.89 1.72
CA VAL A 191 -13.10 -34.95 1.79
C VAL A 191 -12.68 -36.21 1.01
N GLY A 192 -11.37 -36.37 0.76
CA GLY A 192 -10.81 -37.59 0.16
C GLY A 192 -11.08 -37.79 -1.33
N MET A 193 -11.47 -36.70 -2.09
CA MET A 193 -11.75 -36.81 -3.52
C MET A 193 -10.48 -36.94 -4.39
N ILE A 194 -9.31 -36.77 -3.82
CA ILE A 194 -8.00 -36.95 -4.45
C ILE A 194 -7.03 -37.56 -3.45
N SER A 195 -6.14 -38.43 -3.91
CA SER A 195 -5.09 -39.00 -3.07
C SER A 195 -4.01 -37.92 -2.74
N GLN A 196 -3.28 -38.14 -1.66
CA GLN A 196 -2.17 -37.24 -1.30
C GLN A 196 -1.06 -37.25 -2.37
N ALA A 197 -0.81 -38.40 -3.01
CA ALA A 197 0.20 -38.54 -4.06
C ALA A 197 -0.16 -37.71 -5.31
N ASP A 198 -1.39 -37.80 -5.81
CA ASP A 198 -1.88 -37.07 -6.98
C ASP A 198 -1.99 -35.58 -6.71
N TYR A 199 -2.39 -35.22 -5.47
CA TYR A 199 -2.40 -33.80 -5.07
C TYR A 199 -0.97 -33.21 -5.03
N ALA A 200 0.00 -33.97 -4.50
CA ALA A 200 1.39 -33.58 -4.48
C ALA A 200 1.98 -33.42 -5.90
N GLU A 201 1.51 -34.20 -6.87
CA GLU A 201 1.87 -34.03 -8.28
C GLU A 201 1.32 -32.71 -8.84
N SER A 202 0.05 -32.41 -8.60
CA SER A 202 -0.57 -31.14 -8.98
C SER A 202 0.16 -29.93 -8.37
N VAL A 203 0.65 -30.05 -7.13
CA VAL A 203 1.48 -29.02 -6.48
C VAL A 203 2.83 -28.85 -7.19
N ARG A 204 3.52 -29.97 -7.50
CA ARG A 204 4.80 -29.93 -8.24
C ARG A 204 4.65 -29.29 -9.60
N ASP A 205 3.58 -29.57 -10.32
CA ASP A 205 3.29 -28.98 -11.63
C ASP A 205 3.04 -27.47 -11.53
N ALA A 206 2.30 -27.02 -10.51
CA ALA A 206 2.11 -25.61 -10.25
C ALA A 206 3.45 -24.90 -9.90
N GLU A 207 4.32 -25.53 -9.09
CA GLU A 207 5.65 -25.00 -8.77
C GLU A 207 6.55 -24.95 -10.02
N ARG A 208 6.52 -25.97 -10.87
CA ARG A 208 7.24 -26.00 -12.17
C ARG A 208 6.76 -24.88 -13.08
N PHE A 209 5.44 -24.70 -13.20
CA PHE A 209 4.85 -23.61 -13.99
C PHE A 209 5.30 -22.24 -13.49
N LEU A 210 5.20 -21.99 -12.17
CA LEU A 210 5.65 -20.73 -11.55
C LEU A 210 7.16 -20.53 -11.64
N SER A 211 7.94 -21.61 -11.83
CA SER A 211 9.39 -21.56 -12.04
C SER A 211 9.79 -21.42 -13.52
N GLY A 212 8.82 -21.26 -14.45
CA GLY A 212 9.07 -20.99 -15.87
C GLY A 212 9.16 -22.21 -16.78
N ARG A 213 8.87 -23.39 -16.29
CA ARG A 213 8.82 -24.62 -17.11
C ARG A 213 7.43 -24.86 -17.70
N SER A 214 6.80 -23.77 -18.13
CA SER A 214 5.38 -23.76 -18.55
C SER A 214 5.14 -24.47 -19.87
N THR A 215 6.07 -24.38 -20.82
CA THR A 215 5.93 -25.01 -22.16
C THR A 215 5.85 -26.53 -22.05
N ARG A 216 6.75 -27.13 -21.28
CA ARG A 216 6.75 -28.59 -21.08
C ARG A 216 5.47 -29.11 -20.43
N ILE A 217 4.93 -28.38 -19.44
CA ILE A 217 3.65 -28.77 -18.81
C ILE A 217 2.50 -28.68 -19.79
N GLN A 218 2.48 -27.67 -20.65
CA GLN A 218 1.45 -27.55 -21.71
C GLN A 218 1.55 -28.68 -22.74
N GLU A 219 2.77 -29.06 -23.14
CA GLU A 219 3.01 -30.19 -24.03
C GLU A 219 2.55 -31.52 -23.40
N GLU A 220 2.91 -31.76 -22.13
CA GLU A 220 2.47 -32.93 -21.36
C GLU A 220 0.94 -33.00 -21.24
N LEU A 221 0.28 -31.88 -20.92
CA LEU A 221 -1.18 -31.79 -20.87
C LEU A 221 -1.85 -31.97 -22.25
N ALA A 222 -1.22 -31.46 -23.32
CA ALA A 222 -1.71 -31.62 -24.70
C ALA A 222 -1.63 -33.08 -25.14
N ALA A 223 -0.54 -33.79 -24.84
CA ALA A 223 -0.41 -35.22 -25.08
C ALA A 223 -1.50 -36.02 -24.34
N GLN A 224 -1.68 -35.78 -23.03
CA GLN A 224 -2.73 -36.41 -22.25
C GLN A 224 -4.16 -36.12 -22.78
N MET A 225 -4.38 -34.89 -23.27
CA MET A 225 -5.66 -34.51 -23.89
C MET A 225 -5.91 -35.31 -25.16
N GLN A 226 -4.87 -35.49 -25.99
CA GLN A 226 -4.98 -36.28 -27.19
C GLN A 226 -5.25 -37.76 -26.90
N GLU A 227 -4.49 -38.34 -25.93
CA GLU A 227 -4.71 -39.73 -25.47
C GLU A 227 -6.15 -39.95 -24.96
N ALA A 228 -6.67 -39.03 -24.14
CA ALA A 228 -8.04 -39.08 -23.67
C ALA A 228 -9.07 -38.96 -24.80
N SER A 229 -8.78 -38.13 -25.81
CA SER A 229 -9.64 -37.99 -26.98
C SER A 229 -9.65 -39.28 -27.84
N ASP A 230 -8.49 -39.87 -28.03
CA ASP A 230 -8.34 -41.11 -28.82
C ASP A 230 -9.00 -42.31 -28.11
N ALA A 231 -9.01 -42.29 -26.75
CA ALA A 231 -9.74 -43.25 -25.93
C ALA A 231 -11.25 -42.96 -25.80
N MET A 232 -11.76 -41.92 -26.52
CA MET A 232 -13.16 -41.45 -26.45
C MET A 232 -13.59 -40.96 -25.06
N GLU A 233 -12.64 -40.62 -24.17
CA GLU A 233 -12.88 -40.04 -22.84
C GLU A 233 -13.09 -38.53 -22.94
N PHE A 234 -14.15 -38.09 -23.62
CA PHE A 234 -14.36 -36.69 -24.02
C PHE A 234 -14.46 -35.71 -22.83
N GLU A 235 -15.01 -36.13 -21.70
CA GLU A 235 -15.08 -35.29 -20.49
C GLU A 235 -13.68 -35.02 -19.91
N ARG A 236 -12.81 -36.03 -19.90
CA ARG A 236 -11.42 -35.91 -19.49
C ARG A 236 -10.62 -35.04 -20.47
N ALA A 237 -10.77 -35.23 -21.76
CA ALA A 237 -10.15 -34.40 -22.80
C ALA A 237 -10.60 -32.93 -22.67
N ALA A 238 -11.88 -32.66 -22.44
CA ALA A 238 -12.41 -31.32 -22.22
C ALA A 238 -11.82 -30.66 -20.96
N ALA A 239 -11.69 -31.41 -19.87
CA ALA A 239 -11.06 -30.92 -18.63
C ALA A 239 -9.58 -30.54 -18.85
N LEU A 240 -8.82 -31.35 -19.57
CA LEU A 240 -7.42 -31.08 -19.93
C LEU A 240 -7.29 -29.86 -20.84
N ARG A 241 -8.16 -29.73 -21.85
CA ARG A 241 -8.25 -28.53 -22.71
C ARG A 241 -8.48 -27.26 -21.89
N ASP A 242 -9.39 -27.31 -20.93
CA ASP A 242 -9.72 -26.15 -20.08
C ASP A 242 -8.56 -25.78 -19.15
N ARG A 243 -7.79 -26.77 -18.68
CA ARG A 243 -6.52 -26.56 -17.94
C ARG A 243 -5.48 -25.86 -18.81
N ILE A 244 -5.27 -26.32 -20.07
CA ILE A 244 -4.36 -25.71 -21.04
C ILE A 244 -4.77 -24.26 -21.31
N ARG A 245 -6.06 -24.00 -21.54
CA ARG A 245 -6.59 -22.63 -21.72
C ARG A 245 -6.29 -21.73 -20.51
N ALA A 246 -6.48 -22.24 -19.29
CA ALA A 246 -6.18 -21.47 -18.08
C ALA A 246 -4.69 -21.08 -18.01
N LEU A 247 -3.78 -21.99 -18.34
CA LEU A 247 -2.33 -21.74 -18.38
C LEU A 247 -1.95 -20.74 -19.47
N THR A 248 -2.53 -20.88 -20.67
CA THR A 248 -2.31 -19.92 -21.78
C THR A 248 -2.77 -18.51 -21.42
N GLN A 249 -3.92 -18.37 -20.73
CA GLN A 249 -4.39 -17.06 -20.26
C GLN A 249 -3.43 -16.38 -19.27
N VAL A 250 -2.73 -17.14 -18.43
CA VAL A 250 -1.69 -16.57 -17.55
C VAL A 250 -0.55 -15.98 -18.39
N GLN A 251 -0.15 -16.66 -19.43
CA GLN A 251 0.96 -16.24 -20.31
C GLN A 251 0.57 -15.04 -21.19
N THR A 252 -0.63 -15.06 -21.79
CA THR A 252 -1.08 -14.02 -22.72
C THR A 252 -1.40 -12.70 -22.03
N ALA A 253 -1.89 -12.73 -20.78
CA ALA A 253 -2.21 -11.53 -20.00
C ALA A 253 -0.99 -10.67 -19.61
N GLN A 254 0.23 -11.11 -19.91
CA GLN A 254 1.48 -10.51 -19.47
C GLN A 254 2.29 -9.78 -20.57
N GLY A 255 1.74 -9.61 -21.75
CA GLY A 255 2.15 -8.70 -22.83
C GLY A 255 3.55 -8.90 -23.44
N ILE A 256 4.63 -8.83 -22.70
CA ILE A 256 6.01 -8.97 -23.20
C ILE A 256 6.70 -10.10 -22.43
N ASN A 257 6.91 -11.23 -23.09
CA ASN A 257 7.63 -12.37 -22.53
C ASN A 257 8.99 -12.50 -23.24
N PRO A 258 10.10 -12.07 -22.62
CA PRO A 258 11.42 -12.14 -23.22
C PRO A 258 11.91 -13.59 -23.33
N ARG A 259 12.53 -13.92 -24.46
CA ARG A 259 13.10 -15.27 -24.68
C ARG A 259 14.46 -15.44 -24.01
N GLY A 260 15.24 -14.35 -23.92
CA GLY A 260 16.63 -14.36 -23.43
C GLY A 260 16.81 -13.93 -21.98
N VAL A 261 15.74 -13.61 -21.22
CA VAL A 261 15.82 -13.06 -19.86
C VAL A 261 14.98 -13.88 -18.91
N THR A 262 15.63 -14.77 -18.17
CA THR A 262 14.92 -15.69 -17.24
C THR A 262 14.48 -15.01 -15.96
N GLU A 263 15.37 -14.19 -15.34
CA GLU A 263 15.12 -13.51 -14.08
C GLU A 263 15.80 -12.15 -14.08
N ALA A 264 15.03 -11.07 -14.21
CA ALA A 264 15.53 -9.71 -14.16
C ALA A 264 14.50 -8.72 -13.64
N ASP A 265 14.99 -7.59 -13.14
CA ASP A 265 14.19 -6.36 -13.01
C ASP A 265 14.68 -5.37 -14.07
N VAL A 266 13.76 -4.93 -14.94
CA VAL A 266 14.04 -3.95 -15.98
C VAL A 266 13.60 -2.60 -15.48
N ILE A 267 14.53 -1.65 -15.40
CA ILE A 267 14.33 -0.39 -14.69
C ILE A 267 14.57 0.77 -15.66
N GLY A 268 13.51 1.52 -15.94
CA GLY A 268 13.55 2.74 -16.76
C GLY A 268 13.34 3.98 -15.89
N LEU A 269 14.27 4.92 -15.94
CA LEU A 269 14.17 6.22 -15.26
C LEU A 269 13.89 7.32 -16.28
N HIS A 270 12.91 8.17 -15.99
CA HIS A 270 12.69 9.42 -16.70
C HIS A 270 12.61 10.57 -15.71
N MET A 271 13.31 11.66 -16.02
CA MET A 271 13.36 12.87 -15.22
C MET A 271 12.95 14.07 -16.07
N ASP A 272 12.11 14.92 -15.52
CA ASP A 272 11.68 16.18 -16.13
C ASP A 272 11.34 17.19 -15.05
N SER A 273 11.80 18.43 -15.22
CA SER A 273 11.47 19.59 -14.38
C SER A 273 11.60 19.32 -12.86
N GLY A 274 12.68 18.65 -12.44
CA GLY A 274 12.94 18.31 -11.03
C GLY A 274 12.05 17.22 -10.44
N GLN A 275 11.32 16.50 -11.29
CA GLN A 275 10.55 15.32 -10.93
C GLN A 275 11.12 14.07 -11.61
N ALA A 276 10.91 12.91 -11.01
CA ALA A 276 11.38 11.65 -11.55
C ALA A 276 10.30 10.56 -11.48
N CYS A 277 10.29 9.70 -12.48
CA CYS A 277 9.54 8.45 -12.46
C CYS A 277 10.48 7.29 -12.79
N VAL A 278 10.47 6.28 -11.95
CA VAL A 278 11.16 5.01 -12.18
C VAL A 278 10.11 3.94 -12.43
N GLN A 279 10.19 3.31 -13.60
CA GLN A 279 9.33 2.17 -13.96
C GLN A 279 10.12 0.88 -13.81
N VAL A 280 9.58 -0.08 -13.06
CA VAL A 280 10.20 -1.40 -12.87
C VAL A 280 9.30 -2.47 -13.47
N PHE A 281 9.84 -3.29 -14.39
CA PHE A 281 9.22 -4.52 -14.88
C PHE A 281 9.85 -5.71 -14.19
N PHE A 282 9.02 -6.59 -13.65
CA PHE A 282 9.48 -7.80 -12.95
C PHE A 282 9.46 -8.99 -13.90
N ILE A 283 10.62 -9.37 -14.41
CA ILE A 283 10.76 -10.55 -15.27
C ILE A 283 11.14 -11.74 -14.38
N ARG A 284 10.30 -12.75 -14.35
CA ARG A 284 10.54 -14.00 -13.63
C ARG A 284 10.12 -15.16 -14.54
N ALA A 285 10.98 -16.16 -14.65
CA ALA A 285 10.70 -17.35 -15.44
C ALA A 285 10.37 -17.01 -16.91
N ASN A 286 11.11 -16.09 -17.53
CA ASN A 286 10.88 -15.57 -18.88
C ASN A 286 9.50 -14.88 -19.07
N GLN A 287 8.81 -14.53 -18.00
CA GLN A 287 7.51 -13.88 -18.01
C GLN A 287 7.55 -12.54 -17.31
N ASN A 288 6.83 -11.56 -17.83
CA ASN A 288 6.64 -10.28 -17.16
C ASN A 288 5.52 -10.40 -16.11
N TRP A 289 5.89 -10.42 -14.82
CA TRP A 289 4.94 -10.53 -13.69
C TRP A 289 4.32 -9.18 -13.29
N GLY A 290 4.39 -8.22 -14.19
CA GLY A 290 3.82 -6.90 -14.05
C GLY A 290 4.87 -5.83 -13.91
N ASN A 291 4.39 -4.60 -13.88
CA ASN A 291 5.21 -3.40 -13.76
C ASN A 291 4.69 -2.49 -12.66
N ARG A 292 5.57 -1.63 -12.16
CA ARG A 292 5.22 -0.62 -11.16
C ARG A 292 6.03 0.63 -11.36
N ASP A 293 5.37 1.77 -11.20
CA ASP A 293 5.95 3.10 -11.19
C ASP A 293 6.27 3.56 -9.77
N PHE A 294 7.39 4.27 -9.64
CA PHE A 294 7.87 4.91 -8.42
C PHE A 294 8.22 6.36 -8.73
N TYR A 295 7.99 7.23 -7.77
CA TYR A 295 8.24 8.66 -7.91
C TYR A 295 9.19 9.11 -6.79
N PRO A 296 10.51 8.89 -6.93
CA PRO A 296 11.48 9.35 -5.96
C PRO A 296 11.48 10.88 -5.92
N ARG A 297 11.71 11.44 -4.73
CA ARG A 297 11.94 12.87 -4.58
C ARG A 297 13.37 13.16 -5.01
N VAL A 298 13.53 13.91 -6.06
CA VAL A 298 14.83 14.37 -6.58
C VAL A 298 14.96 15.88 -6.44
N GLY A 299 16.19 16.35 -6.28
CA GLY A 299 16.47 17.79 -6.35
C GLY A 299 16.65 18.24 -7.81
N PRO A 300 16.61 19.56 -8.08
CA PRO A 300 16.72 20.08 -9.44
C PRO A 300 18.05 19.73 -10.14
N ASP A 301 19.14 19.59 -9.38
CA ASP A 301 20.50 19.36 -9.90
C ASP A 301 20.94 17.88 -9.75
N VAL A 302 20.02 16.94 -9.52
CA VAL A 302 20.33 15.51 -9.42
C VAL A 302 20.46 14.93 -10.82
N SER A 303 21.58 14.24 -11.08
CA SER A 303 21.78 13.54 -12.35
C SER A 303 20.94 12.24 -12.43
N PRO A 304 20.62 11.75 -13.66
CA PRO A 304 19.98 10.45 -13.81
C PRO A 304 20.77 9.31 -13.18
N ALA A 305 22.11 9.35 -13.25
CA ALA A 305 22.97 8.34 -12.64
C ALA A 305 22.84 8.32 -11.10
N GLU A 306 22.88 9.51 -10.47
CA GLU A 306 22.68 9.67 -9.01
C GLU A 306 21.27 9.20 -8.58
N ALA A 307 20.24 9.58 -9.34
CA ALA A 307 18.87 9.18 -9.05
C ALA A 307 18.67 7.66 -9.17
N MET A 308 19.25 7.02 -10.19
CA MET A 308 19.18 5.59 -10.41
C MET A 308 19.94 4.83 -9.30
N GLU A 309 21.15 5.25 -8.95
CA GLU A 309 21.95 4.63 -7.87
C GLU A 309 21.21 4.71 -6.53
N ALA A 310 20.67 5.87 -6.18
CA ALA A 310 19.89 6.06 -4.96
C ALA A 310 18.60 5.22 -4.96
N PHE A 311 17.93 5.11 -6.11
CA PHE A 311 16.75 4.26 -6.25
C PHE A 311 17.10 2.79 -6.00
N LEU A 312 18.14 2.26 -6.64
CA LEU A 312 18.56 0.86 -6.48
C LEU A 312 18.88 0.53 -5.02
N GLY A 313 19.68 1.37 -4.36
CA GLY A 313 20.07 1.17 -2.96
C GLY A 313 18.86 1.11 -2.03
N GLN A 314 17.93 2.06 -2.14
CA GLN A 314 16.73 2.12 -1.30
C GLN A 314 15.70 1.05 -1.67
N PHE A 315 15.55 0.74 -2.97
CA PHE A 315 14.60 -0.25 -3.44
C PHE A 315 14.95 -1.67 -2.98
N TYR A 316 16.22 -2.03 -3.09
CA TYR A 316 16.70 -3.35 -2.68
C TYR A 316 17.11 -3.43 -1.21
N ASP A 317 16.98 -2.36 -0.42
CA ASP A 317 17.21 -2.44 1.03
C ASP A 317 16.30 -3.49 1.70
N SER A 318 15.02 -3.54 1.32
CA SER A 318 14.03 -4.45 1.89
C SER A 318 13.59 -5.59 0.96
N LYS A 319 14.23 -5.75 -0.22
CA LYS A 319 13.84 -6.69 -1.28
C LYS A 319 15.02 -7.52 -1.74
N ASP A 320 14.74 -8.77 -2.13
CA ASP A 320 15.74 -9.65 -2.71
C ASP A 320 15.98 -9.25 -4.19
N PRO A 321 17.21 -8.93 -4.60
CA PRO A 321 17.49 -8.58 -5.98
C PRO A 321 17.44 -9.84 -6.88
N PRO A 322 16.99 -9.71 -8.15
CA PRO A 322 17.05 -10.78 -9.14
C PRO A 322 18.48 -11.02 -9.61
N ARG A 323 18.67 -12.00 -10.51
CA ARG A 323 19.99 -12.28 -11.09
C ARG A 323 20.52 -11.15 -11.96
N GLN A 324 19.62 -10.40 -12.61
CA GLN A 324 20.00 -9.28 -13.48
C GLN A 324 19.18 -8.04 -13.18
N LEU A 325 19.83 -6.89 -13.18
CA LEU A 325 19.24 -5.57 -13.22
C LEU A 325 19.54 -4.95 -14.58
N ILE A 326 18.51 -4.66 -15.37
CA ILE A 326 18.65 -4.08 -16.71
C ILE A 326 18.20 -2.64 -16.62
N LEU A 327 19.14 -1.69 -16.73
CA LEU A 327 18.93 -0.27 -16.45
C LEU A 327 18.87 0.55 -17.73
N SER A 328 18.07 1.63 -17.74
CA SER A 328 18.09 2.64 -18.80
C SER A 328 19.30 3.54 -18.74
N ASP A 329 19.83 3.78 -17.55
CA ASP A 329 20.92 4.72 -17.30
C ASP A 329 22.01 4.04 -16.47
N GLY A 330 23.27 4.39 -16.75
CA GLY A 330 24.40 3.94 -15.96
C GLY A 330 24.39 4.57 -14.56
N ILE A 331 25.10 3.92 -13.63
CA ILE A 331 25.34 4.44 -12.29
C ILE A 331 26.84 4.59 -12.07
N GLU A 332 27.25 5.52 -11.21
CA GLU A 332 28.67 5.82 -11.00
C GLU A 332 29.43 4.66 -10.33
N ASN A 333 28.79 4.00 -9.35
CA ASN A 333 29.41 2.93 -8.55
C ASN A 333 28.80 1.56 -8.89
N ALA A 334 28.73 1.21 -10.19
CA ALA A 334 28.09 -0.02 -10.64
C ALA A 334 28.69 -1.29 -10.04
N ASP A 335 30.03 -1.40 -9.97
CA ASP A 335 30.72 -2.56 -9.41
C ASP A 335 30.45 -2.71 -7.91
N LEU A 336 30.49 -1.62 -7.15
CA LEU A 336 30.19 -1.63 -5.72
C LEU A 336 28.73 -2.00 -5.46
N MET A 337 27.78 -1.44 -6.21
CA MET A 337 26.37 -1.78 -6.10
C MET A 337 26.13 -3.26 -6.44
N GLN A 338 26.76 -3.75 -7.50
CA GLN A 338 26.68 -5.16 -7.90
C GLN A 338 27.23 -6.09 -6.82
N GLN A 339 28.36 -5.73 -6.21
CA GLN A 339 28.94 -6.49 -5.08
C GLN A 339 27.98 -6.50 -3.89
N ALA A 340 27.49 -5.34 -3.45
CA ALA A 340 26.58 -5.22 -2.31
C ALA A 340 25.30 -6.02 -2.50
N LEU A 341 24.70 -5.96 -3.70
CA LEU A 341 23.49 -6.71 -4.01
C LEU A 341 23.76 -8.22 -4.12
N SER A 342 24.95 -8.63 -4.59
CA SER A 342 25.35 -10.04 -4.67
C SER A 342 25.58 -10.64 -3.28
N GLU A 343 26.24 -9.92 -2.38
CA GLU A 343 26.41 -10.31 -0.98
C GLU A 343 25.07 -10.48 -0.28
N LYS A 344 24.16 -9.51 -0.47
CA LYS A 344 22.81 -9.57 0.07
C LYS A 344 21.99 -10.74 -0.45
N ALA A 345 22.09 -11.03 -1.75
CA ALA A 345 21.36 -12.13 -2.39
C ALA A 345 21.95 -13.52 -2.11
N GLY A 346 23.18 -13.61 -1.59
CA GLY A 346 23.95 -14.85 -1.48
C GLY A 346 24.26 -15.50 -2.85
N ARG A 347 24.22 -14.71 -3.95
CA ARG A 347 24.43 -15.15 -5.33
C ARG A 347 24.83 -13.97 -6.21
N LYS A 348 25.48 -14.26 -7.35
CA LYS A 348 25.84 -13.21 -8.32
C LYS A 348 24.60 -12.46 -8.81
N VAL A 349 24.63 -11.15 -8.69
CA VAL A 349 23.70 -10.17 -9.29
C VAL A 349 24.45 -9.38 -10.33
N GLU A 350 23.93 -9.21 -11.51
CA GLU A 350 24.56 -8.51 -12.61
C GLU A 350 23.79 -7.23 -12.94
N ILE A 351 24.48 -6.12 -13.07
CA ILE A 351 23.92 -4.83 -13.51
C ILE A 351 24.31 -4.61 -14.97
N VAL A 352 23.33 -4.39 -15.84
CA VAL A 352 23.53 -4.25 -17.29
C VAL A 352 22.82 -3.00 -17.81
N VAL A 353 23.53 -2.19 -18.59
CA VAL A 353 22.99 -1.11 -19.41
C VAL A 353 23.06 -1.56 -20.87
N PRO A 354 21.96 -2.07 -21.47
CA PRO A 354 22.00 -2.69 -22.78
C PRO A 354 22.13 -1.64 -23.89
N GLN A 355 22.94 -1.96 -24.90
CA GLN A 355 23.13 -1.11 -26.08
C GLN A 355 22.40 -1.65 -27.33
N ARG A 356 21.97 -2.92 -27.31
CA ARG A 356 21.33 -3.59 -28.46
C ARG A 356 20.50 -4.81 -28.04
N GLY A 357 19.66 -5.29 -28.93
CA GLY A 357 18.91 -6.52 -28.78
C GLY A 357 17.73 -6.44 -27.82
N GLU A 358 17.17 -7.58 -27.46
CA GLU A 358 15.93 -7.73 -26.68
C GLU A 358 15.96 -6.97 -25.33
N LYS A 359 17.11 -6.94 -24.65
CA LYS A 359 17.26 -6.19 -23.39
C LYS A 359 17.09 -4.70 -23.58
N LEU A 360 17.57 -4.13 -24.72
CA LEU A 360 17.36 -2.73 -25.04
C LEU A 360 15.88 -2.43 -25.33
N GLU A 361 15.18 -3.32 -26.00
CA GLU A 361 13.73 -3.18 -26.24
C GLU A 361 12.94 -3.17 -24.94
N LEU A 362 13.27 -4.07 -24.02
CA LEU A 362 12.64 -4.12 -22.68
C LEU A 362 12.84 -2.82 -21.91
N VAL A 363 14.06 -2.32 -21.83
CA VAL A 363 14.36 -1.10 -21.09
C VAL A 363 13.79 0.14 -21.77
N SER A 364 13.75 0.16 -23.10
CA SER A 364 13.08 1.22 -23.88
C SER A 364 11.57 1.24 -23.61
N GLY A 365 10.95 0.07 -23.44
CA GLY A 365 9.57 -0.06 -23.01
C GLY A 365 9.34 0.49 -21.60
N ALA A 366 10.23 0.17 -20.64
CA ALA A 366 10.16 0.71 -19.28
C ALA A 366 10.35 2.23 -19.26
N LEU A 367 11.28 2.75 -20.07
CA LEU A 367 11.54 4.18 -20.19
C LEU A 367 10.33 4.94 -20.79
N ARG A 368 9.69 4.41 -21.84
CA ARG A 368 8.45 4.99 -22.38
C ARG A 368 7.36 5.06 -21.32
N ASN A 369 7.14 3.98 -20.58
CA ASN A 369 6.15 3.95 -19.50
C ASN A 369 6.48 4.95 -18.38
N ALA A 370 7.75 5.08 -18.00
CA ALA A 370 8.19 6.07 -17.02
C ALA A 370 7.88 7.50 -17.49
N ARG A 371 8.15 7.82 -18.77
CA ARG A 371 7.85 9.12 -19.38
C ARG A 371 6.36 9.42 -19.37
N GLU A 372 5.54 8.50 -19.84
CA GLU A 372 4.10 8.65 -19.88
C GLU A 372 3.49 8.77 -18.47
N ALA A 373 3.98 7.98 -17.51
CA ALA A 373 3.52 8.03 -16.14
C ALA A 373 3.87 9.38 -15.48
N LEU A 374 5.08 9.90 -15.73
CA LEU A 374 5.49 11.21 -15.24
C LEU A 374 4.65 12.33 -15.86
N ALA A 375 4.46 12.31 -17.19
CA ALA A 375 3.65 13.29 -17.90
C ALA A 375 2.19 13.33 -17.38
N ARG A 376 1.57 12.15 -17.17
CA ARG A 376 0.23 12.07 -16.54
C ARG A 376 0.22 12.70 -15.16
N ARG A 377 1.18 12.36 -14.31
CA ARG A 377 1.28 12.89 -12.94
C ARG A 377 1.48 14.40 -12.91
N MET A 378 2.33 14.93 -13.79
CA MET A 378 2.55 16.38 -13.92
C MET A 378 1.28 17.11 -14.37
N SER A 379 0.55 16.55 -15.35
CA SER A 379 -0.73 17.08 -15.82
C SER A 379 -1.79 17.07 -14.72
N GLU A 380 -1.90 15.94 -13.98
CA GLU A 380 -2.80 15.82 -12.83
C GLU A 380 -2.45 16.84 -11.74
N SER A 381 -1.17 17.02 -11.44
CA SER A 381 -0.68 17.99 -10.44
C SER A 381 -0.96 19.43 -10.87
N ALA A 382 -0.74 19.78 -12.14
CA ALA A 382 -1.05 21.11 -12.67
C ALA A 382 -2.54 21.40 -12.62
N THR A 383 -3.37 20.43 -12.98
CA THR A 383 -4.84 20.52 -12.88
C THR A 383 -5.28 20.69 -11.44
N GLN A 384 -4.72 19.88 -10.51
CA GLN A 384 -5.01 19.99 -9.09
C GLN A 384 -4.63 21.37 -8.52
N ALA A 385 -3.46 21.90 -8.88
CA ALA A 385 -3.02 23.24 -8.47
C ALA A 385 -3.96 24.34 -8.99
N LYS A 386 -4.47 24.20 -10.22
CA LYS A 386 -5.49 25.12 -10.77
C LYS A 386 -6.80 25.05 -10.00
N LEU A 387 -7.26 23.85 -9.66
CA LEU A 387 -8.48 23.65 -8.87
C LEU A 387 -8.36 24.24 -7.46
N LEU A 388 -7.20 24.05 -6.80
CA LEU A 388 -6.96 24.63 -5.47
C LEU A 388 -6.90 26.16 -5.48
N ARG A 389 -6.33 26.75 -6.53
CA ARG A 389 -6.39 28.22 -6.72
C ARG A 389 -7.82 28.72 -6.93
N GLY A 390 -8.58 28.07 -7.81
CA GLY A 390 -9.98 28.42 -8.01
C GLY A 390 -10.82 28.22 -6.76
N LEU A 391 -10.49 27.22 -5.93
CA LEU A 391 -11.13 27.01 -4.62
C LEU A 391 -10.82 28.17 -3.64
N ALA A 392 -9.55 28.62 -3.62
CA ALA A 392 -9.16 29.76 -2.81
C ALA A 392 -9.90 31.04 -3.24
N GLU A 393 -9.99 31.28 -4.54
CA GLU A 393 -10.75 32.40 -5.10
C GLU A 393 -12.25 32.31 -4.79
N ALA A 394 -12.86 31.12 -4.95
CA ALA A 394 -14.28 30.92 -4.71
C ALA A 394 -14.68 31.10 -3.23
N PHE A 395 -13.78 30.77 -2.32
CA PHE A 395 -14.01 30.84 -0.87
C PHE A 395 -13.24 31.97 -0.19
N ASP A 396 -12.63 32.88 -0.95
CA ASP A 396 -11.92 34.05 -0.43
C ASP A 396 -10.86 33.66 0.62
N LEU A 397 -10.01 32.68 0.27
CA LEU A 397 -8.91 32.24 1.11
C LEU A 397 -7.64 33.00 0.73
N ASP A 398 -6.78 33.30 1.72
CA ASP A 398 -5.52 34.03 1.52
C ASP A 398 -4.52 33.31 0.59
N ALA A 399 -4.59 31.96 0.54
CA ALA A 399 -3.73 31.13 -0.29
C ALA A 399 -4.42 29.80 -0.67
N PRO A 400 -3.96 29.14 -1.76
CA PRO A 400 -4.44 27.80 -2.11
C PRO A 400 -4.19 26.82 -0.97
N PRO A 401 -5.23 26.12 -0.46
CA PRO A 401 -5.11 25.26 0.71
C PRO A 401 -4.18 24.07 0.44
N GLN A 402 -3.28 23.82 1.38
CA GLN A 402 -2.38 22.67 1.37
C GLN A 402 -3.03 21.45 2.01
N ARG A 403 -4.00 21.69 2.92
CA ARG A 403 -4.74 20.65 3.62
C ARG A 403 -6.21 21.01 3.75
N ILE A 404 -7.06 20.26 3.05
CA ILE A 404 -8.53 20.35 3.13
C ILE A 404 -9.01 19.14 3.91
N GLU A 405 -9.76 19.35 5.00
CA GLU A 405 -10.45 18.28 5.71
C GLU A 405 -11.95 18.34 5.37
N VAL A 406 -12.51 17.21 4.93
CA VAL A 406 -13.93 17.11 4.55
C VAL A 406 -14.61 16.14 5.49
N TYR A 407 -15.72 16.57 6.06
CA TYR A 407 -16.47 15.83 7.06
C TYR A 407 -17.85 15.45 6.55
N ASP A 408 -18.19 14.18 6.74
CA ASP A 408 -19.51 13.61 6.45
C ASP A 408 -19.93 12.68 7.59
N ASN A 409 -21.18 12.75 7.98
CA ASN A 409 -21.80 11.86 8.96
C ASN A 409 -22.70 10.86 8.28
N SER A 410 -22.62 9.62 8.66
CA SER A 410 -23.48 8.56 8.16
C SER A 410 -24.02 7.71 9.30
N HIS A 411 -25.34 7.48 9.28
CA HIS A 411 -26.03 6.60 10.22
C HIS A 411 -26.93 5.61 9.47
N ILE A 412 -27.21 4.46 10.08
CA ILE A 412 -28.20 3.50 9.58
C ILE A 412 -29.34 3.44 10.57
N GLN A 413 -30.50 4.01 10.21
CA GLN A 413 -31.72 3.94 11.02
C GLN A 413 -31.47 4.19 12.52
N GLY A 414 -30.60 5.18 12.84
CA GLY A 414 -30.30 5.55 14.21
C GLY A 414 -29.31 4.68 14.97
N THR A 415 -28.74 3.63 14.34
CA THR A 415 -27.76 2.76 14.98
C THR A 415 -26.40 2.83 14.27
N ASN A 416 -25.30 2.63 15.02
CA ASN A 416 -23.93 2.62 14.50
C ASN A 416 -23.51 3.90 13.75
N ALA A 417 -23.82 5.06 14.30
CA ALA A 417 -23.44 6.35 13.75
C ALA A 417 -21.89 6.47 13.64
N VAL A 418 -21.42 6.96 12.49
CA VAL A 418 -20.00 7.13 12.18
C VAL A 418 -19.77 8.47 11.51
N GLY A 419 -18.88 9.27 12.08
CA GLY A 419 -18.33 10.43 11.40
C GLY A 419 -17.12 10.03 10.55
N ALA A 420 -17.02 10.53 9.35
CA ALA A 420 -15.91 10.33 8.43
C ALA A 420 -15.18 11.65 8.18
N MET A 421 -13.87 11.59 8.20
CA MET A 421 -12.97 12.68 7.81
C MET A 421 -12.06 12.19 6.69
N ILE A 422 -12.13 12.82 5.55
CA ILE A 422 -11.13 12.67 4.49
C ILE A 422 -10.22 13.88 4.43
N VAL A 423 -9.05 13.71 3.84
CA VAL A 423 -8.07 14.78 3.67
C VAL A 423 -7.62 14.83 2.22
N ALA A 424 -7.55 16.04 1.67
CA ALA A 424 -7.04 16.32 0.34
C ALA A 424 -6.05 17.49 0.37
N GLY A 425 -5.21 17.58 -0.66
CA GLY A 425 -4.21 18.65 -0.81
C GLY A 425 -3.64 18.70 -2.22
N PRO A 426 -2.47 19.34 -2.43
CA PRO A 426 -1.87 19.52 -3.75
C PRO A 426 -1.58 18.20 -4.49
N GLU A 427 -1.27 17.13 -3.78
CA GLU A 427 -1.05 15.80 -4.35
C GLU A 427 -2.36 14.97 -4.48
N GLY A 428 -3.54 15.60 -4.30
CA GLY A 428 -4.84 14.93 -4.31
C GLY A 428 -5.25 14.36 -2.96
N PHE A 429 -5.89 13.19 -2.94
CA PHE A 429 -6.39 12.56 -1.72
C PHE A 429 -5.31 11.96 -0.83
N MET A 430 -5.20 12.41 0.42
CA MET A 430 -4.24 11.95 1.43
C MET A 430 -4.83 10.80 2.27
N LYS A 431 -4.98 9.61 1.68
CA LYS A 431 -5.71 8.48 2.29
C LYS A 431 -5.15 7.98 3.63
N ASN A 432 -3.87 8.19 3.90
CA ASN A 432 -3.22 7.88 5.18
C ASN A 432 -3.67 8.80 6.33
N ALA A 433 -4.17 9.99 5.99
CA ALA A 433 -4.70 10.97 6.94
C ALA A 433 -6.20 10.83 7.21
N TYR A 434 -6.91 9.95 6.50
CA TYR A 434 -8.34 9.70 6.71
C TYR A 434 -8.60 9.16 8.11
N ARG A 435 -9.70 9.60 8.73
CA ARG A 435 -10.10 9.14 10.07
C ARG A 435 -11.58 8.79 10.11
N LYS A 436 -11.92 7.87 10.99
CA LYS A 436 -13.30 7.48 11.31
C LYS A 436 -13.51 7.68 12.79
N PHE A 437 -14.66 8.25 13.11
CA PHE A 437 -15.07 8.51 14.46
C PHE A 437 -16.33 7.68 14.74
N ASN A 438 -16.22 6.67 15.60
CA ASN A 438 -17.40 6.01 16.13
C ASN A 438 -18.05 6.97 17.12
N ILE A 439 -19.29 7.35 16.87
CA ILE A 439 -20.06 8.20 17.77
C ILE A 439 -20.42 7.40 19.01
N ARG A 440 -20.22 8.00 20.19
CA ARG A 440 -20.35 7.34 21.49
C ARG A 440 -21.28 8.08 22.46
N GLY A 441 -21.80 9.24 22.07
CA GLY A 441 -22.66 10.05 22.93
C GLY A 441 -23.94 9.29 23.29
N ASP A 442 -24.08 8.90 24.55
CA ASP A 442 -25.27 8.24 25.08
C ASP A 442 -26.51 9.18 25.08
N ASP A 443 -26.26 10.49 24.98
CA ASP A 443 -27.31 11.54 24.95
C ASP A 443 -27.75 11.94 23.54
N LEU A 444 -27.16 11.33 22.47
CA LEU A 444 -27.51 11.65 21.08
C LEU A 444 -28.73 10.86 20.64
N THR A 445 -29.79 11.57 20.30
CA THR A 445 -30.97 10.94 19.69
C THR A 445 -30.63 10.41 18.29
N PRO A 446 -31.19 9.25 17.89
CA PRO A 446 -31.01 8.74 16.54
C PRO A 446 -31.39 9.77 15.47
N GLY A 447 -30.41 10.18 14.63
CA GLY A 447 -30.63 11.21 13.59
C GLY A 447 -30.21 12.63 13.97
N ASP A 448 -29.58 12.83 15.15
CA ASP A 448 -28.97 14.12 15.53
C ASP A 448 -27.64 14.34 14.81
N ASP A 449 -27.72 14.76 13.55
CA ASP A 449 -26.56 15.04 12.71
C ASP A 449 -25.71 16.21 13.25
N PHE A 450 -26.32 17.14 14.01
CA PHE A 450 -25.60 18.27 14.62
C PHE A 450 -24.76 17.81 15.81
N GLY A 451 -25.34 17.03 16.72
CA GLY A 451 -24.63 16.47 17.86
C GLY A 451 -23.51 15.54 17.42
N MET A 452 -23.74 14.73 16.40
CA MET A 452 -22.71 13.87 15.81
C MET A 452 -21.52 14.69 15.27
N MET A 453 -21.77 15.77 14.54
CA MET A 453 -20.72 16.63 14.00
C MET A 453 -19.95 17.34 15.11
N LYS A 454 -20.65 17.81 16.16
CA LYS A 454 -20.02 18.40 17.35
C LYS A 454 -19.05 17.41 18.01
N GLU A 455 -19.46 16.15 18.23
CA GLU A 455 -18.59 15.12 18.82
C GLU A 455 -17.34 14.88 17.99
N VAL A 456 -17.50 14.73 16.66
CA VAL A 456 -16.40 14.47 15.73
C VAL A 456 -15.35 15.57 15.81
N LEU A 457 -15.78 16.84 15.70
CA LEU A 457 -14.86 17.97 15.65
C LEU A 457 -14.26 18.31 17.01
N THR A 458 -15.00 18.14 18.11
CA THR A 458 -14.47 18.24 19.47
C THR A 458 -13.28 17.28 19.64
N ARG A 459 -13.46 16.00 19.26
CA ARG A 459 -12.39 14.99 19.36
C ARG A 459 -11.23 15.30 18.41
N ARG A 460 -11.52 15.86 17.22
CA ARG A 460 -10.48 16.24 16.24
C ARG A 460 -9.63 17.40 16.77
N PHE A 461 -10.26 18.50 17.19
CA PHE A 461 -9.53 19.69 17.65
C PHE A 461 -8.80 19.46 18.96
N THR A 462 -9.39 18.76 19.94
CA THR A 462 -8.70 18.34 21.16
C THR A 462 -7.42 17.57 20.84
N ARG A 463 -7.48 16.69 19.83
CA ARG A 463 -6.32 15.92 19.41
C ARG A 463 -5.27 16.79 18.69
N LEU A 464 -5.68 17.71 17.82
CA LEU A 464 -4.77 18.62 17.13
C LEU A 464 -4.02 19.52 18.09
N LEU A 465 -4.72 20.12 19.06
CA LEU A 465 -4.12 20.96 20.10
C LEU A 465 -3.08 20.20 20.94
N LYS A 466 -3.27 18.89 21.10
CA LYS A 466 -2.30 18.04 21.81
C LYS A 466 -1.11 17.60 20.93
N GLU A 467 -1.34 17.24 19.65
CA GLU A 467 -0.32 16.67 18.76
C GLU A 467 0.50 17.75 18.04
N ASP A 468 -0.08 18.91 17.78
CA ASP A 468 0.51 20.00 17.00
C ASP A 468 0.07 21.37 17.57
N PRO A 469 0.41 21.70 18.83
CA PRO A 469 -0.03 22.94 19.48
C PRO A 469 0.51 24.19 18.77
N ASP A 470 1.72 24.13 18.24
CA ASP A 470 2.41 25.25 17.59
C ASP A 470 2.11 25.35 16.09
N ARG A 471 1.30 24.44 15.54
CA ARG A 471 0.89 24.36 14.12
C ARG A 471 2.05 24.24 13.13
N ASP A 472 3.18 23.68 13.53
CA ASP A 472 4.40 23.54 12.73
C ASP A 472 4.54 22.19 12.02
N LYS A 473 3.71 21.17 12.40
CA LYS A 473 3.77 19.80 11.84
C LYS A 473 2.89 19.59 10.61
N GLY A 474 2.15 20.62 10.17
CA GLY A 474 1.25 20.53 9.02
C GLY A 474 0.06 19.59 9.23
N LEU A 475 -0.38 19.41 10.48
CA LEU A 475 -1.53 18.58 10.82
C LEU A 475 -2.86 19.36 10.81
N TRP A 476 -2.78 20.69 10.84
CA TRP A 476 -3.94 21.57 10.82
C TRP A 476 -4.49 21.75 9.41
N PRO A 477 -5.82 21.81 9.25
CA PRO A 477 -6.44 22.15 7.97
C PRO A 477 -6.37 23.64 7.66
N ASP A 478 -6.20 23.97 6.37
CA ASP A 478 -6.35 25.32 5.84
C ASP A 478 -7.79 25.60 5.41
N LEU A 479 -8.61 24.54 5.29
CA LEU A 479 -10.03 24.63 4.94
C LEU A 479 -10.79 23.42 5.51
N LEU A 480 -11.91 23.69 6.14
CA LEU A 480 -12.91 22.68 6.54
C LEU A 480 -14.08 22.71 5.55
N LEU A 481 -14.41 21.55 5.00
CA LEU A 481 -15.64 21.34 4.24
C LEU A 481 -16.59 20.43 5.04
N ILE A 482 -17.77 20.92 5.31
CA ILE A 482 -18.80 20.20 6.06
C ILE A 482 -19.92 19.78 5.09
N ASP A 483 -20.20 18.49 4.95
CA ASP A 483 -21.36 18.03 4.17
C ASP A 483 -22.63 18.35 4.95
N GLY A 484 -23.15 19.56 4.71
CA GLY A 484 -24.32 20.10 5.41
C GLY A 484 -24.56 21.58 5.19
N GLY A 485 -25.74 22.03 5.59
CA GLY A 485 -26.18 23.41 5.45
C GLY A 485 -25.86 24.29 6.66
N ALA A 486 -26.53 25.45 6.73
CA ALA A 486 -26.30 26.49 7.76
C ALA A 486 -26.34 25.97 9.19
N GLY A 487 -27.22 25.02 9.52
CA GLY A 487 -27.30 24.47 10.89
C GLY A 487 -26.08 23.68 11.31
N GLN A 488 -25.52 22.85 10.42
CA GLN A 488 -24.28 22.12 10.69
C GLN A 488 -23.09 23.06 10.79
N VAL A 489 -23.02 24.07 9.92
CA VAL A 489 -21.98 25.12 9.98
C VAL A 489 -22.01 25.86 11.32
N SER A 490 -23.21 26.24 11.81
CA SER A 490 -23.36 26.90 13.11
C SER A 490 -22.94 25.98 14.26
N ALA A 491 -23.34 24.70 14.23
CA ALA A 491 -22.94 23.72 15.24
C ALA A 491 -21.43 23.49 15.29
N VAL A 492 -20.77 23.47 14.15
CA VAL A 492 -19.30 23.35 14.06
C VAL A 492 -18.62 24.62 14.56
N HIS A 493 -19.15 25.78 14.22
CA HIS A 493 -18.60 27.07 14.66
C HIS A 493 -18.56 27.21 16.19
N GLU A 494 -19.62 26.78 16.88
CA GLU A 494 -19.61 26.73 18.36
C GLU A 494 -18.46 25.91 18.92
N ILE A 495 -18.12 24.79 18.29
CA ILE A 495 -17.00 23.95 18.70
C ILE A 495 -15.65 24.62 18.38
N MET A 496 -15.54 25.31 17.24
CA MET A 496 -14.34 26.07 16.90
C MET A 496 -14.08 27.18 17.91
N GLN A 497 -15.13 27.90 18.32
CA GLN A 497 -15.08 28.93 19.37
C GLN A 497 -14.62 28.33 20.70
N ALA A 498 -15.22 27.23 21.13
CA ALA A 498 -14.87 26.56 22.38
C ALA A 498 -13.39 26.07 22.44
N HIS A 499 -12.77 25.85 21.28
CA HIS A 499 -11.38 25.40 21.16
C HIS A 499 -10.40 26.53 20.76
N GLY A 500 -10.87 27.75 20.49
CA GLY A 500 -10.05 28.89 20.06
C GLY A 500 -9.41 28.69 18.68
N VAL A 501 -10.15 28.09 17.73
CA VAL A 501 -9.65 27.74 16.37
C VAL A 501 -10.55 28.33 15.27
N GLU A 502 -11.15 29.50 15.52
CA GLU A 502 -12.05 30.23 14.60
C GLU A 502 -11.34 30.77 13.37
N ASP A 503 -10.03 30.86 13.41
CA ASP A 503 -9.17 31.32 12.32
C ASP A 503 -9.13 30.36 11.12
N ILE A 504 -9.63 29.12 11.28
CA ILE A 504 -9.66 28.14 10.20
C ILE A 504 -10.91 28.39 9.33
N PRO A 505 -10.75 28.67 8.02
CA PRO A 505 -11.87 28.81 7.11
C PRO A 505 -12.76 27.57 7.08
N MET A 506 -14.07 27.78 7.14
CA MET A 506 -15.06 26.69 7.11
C MET A 506 -16.18 27.01 6.12
N VAL A 507 -16.56 25.99 5.32
CA VAL A 507 -17.67 26.08 4.35
C VAL A 507 -18.55 24.84 4.47
N GLY A 508 -19.84 25.07 4.64
CA GLY A 508 -20.86 24.03 4.52
C GLY A 508 -21.26 23.85 3.05
N VAL A 509 -21.45 22.61 2.66
CA VAL A 509 -21.87 22.24 1.31
C VAL A 509 -23.20 21.51 1.39
N ALA A 510 -24.30 22.21 1.06
CA ALA A 510 -25.62 21.65 1.06
C ALA A 510 -26.10 21.32 -0.36
N LYS A 511 -26.99 20.34 -0.49
CA LYS A 511 -27.72 20.11 -1.74
C LYS A 511 -28.80 21.19 -1.88
N GLY A 512 -28.82 21.87 -3.01
CA GLY A 512 -29.85 22.88 -3.30
C GLY A 512 -31.27 22.30 -3.25
N VAL A 513 -32.24 23.20 -3.17
CA VAL A 513 -33.69 22.90 -2.93
C VAL A 513 -34.26 21.85 -3.91
N ASP A 514 -33.80 21.80 -5.15
CA ASP A 514 -34.31 20.90 -6.20
C ASP A 514 -33.61 19.51 -6.25
N ARG A 515 -32.76 19.16 -5.32
CA ARG A 515 -32.01 17.90 -5.25
C ARG A 515 -31.24 17.47 -6.54
N ASP A 516 -31.19 18.32 -7.55
CA ASP A 516 -30.47 18.08 -8.79
C ASP A 516 -28.95 18.28 -8.62
N HIS A 517 -28.14 17.39 -9.22
CA HIS A 517 -26.72 17.57 -9.28
C HIS A 517 -26.33 18.89 -9.98
N GLY A 518 -25.49 19.69 -9.34
CA GLY A 518 -25.00 20.98 -9.86
C GLY A 518 -25.72 22.21 -9.31
N LYS A 519 -26.53 22.06 -8.25
CA LYS A 519 -27.15 23.17 -7.51
C LYS A 519 -26.76 23.15 -6.03
N GLU A 520 -25.49 22.87 -5.73
CA GLU A 520 -24.96 22.96 -4.37
C GLU A 520 -24.96 24.41 -3.91
N GLU A 521 -25.40 24.62 -2.66
CA GLU A 521 -25.31 25.87 -1.94
C GLU A 521 -24.18 25.82 -0.92
N PHE A 522 -23.40 26.88 -0.90
CA PHE A 522 -22.26 27.03 0.02
C PHE A 522 -22.63 27.98 1.15
N HIS A 523 -22.41 27.53 2.39
CA HIS A 523 -22.76 28.25 3.60
C HIS A 523 -21.51 28.64 4.37
N ARG A 524 -21.40 29.93 4.70
CA ARG A 524 -20.34 30.48 5.56
C ARG A 524 -20.96 31.24 6.73
N ILE A 525 -20.28 31.30 7.85
CA ILE A 525 -20.76 32.05 9.02
C ILE A 525 -20.88 33.54 8.67
N GLY A 526 -22.00 34.14 9.02
CA GLY A 526 -22.26 35.57 8.83
C GLY A 526 -22.47 36.02 7.37
N GLN A 527 -22.50 35.09 6.41
CA GLN A 527 -22.70 35.41 4.99
C GLN A 527 -23.96 34.77 4.43
N ARG A 528 -24.49 35.36 3.35
CA ARG A 528 -25.60 34.73 2.60
C ARG A 528 -25.12 33.52 1.86
N PRO A 529 -25.93 32.45 1.76
CA PRO A 529 -25.59 31.30 0.93
C PRO A 529 -25.35 31.74 -0.52
N PHE A 530 -24.39 31.07 -1.17
CA PHE A 530 -24.04 31.31 -2.57
C PHE A 530 -23.87 29.99 -3.31
N ALA A 531 -23.89 30.06 -4.64
CA ALA A 531 -23.65 28.89 -5.50
C ALA A 531 -22.61 29.22 -6.58
N LEU A 532 -21.86 28.21 -6.99
CA LEU A 532 -20.96 28.30 -8.15
C LEU A 532 -21.74 28.01 -9.45
N LYS A 533 -21.18 28.44 -10.58
CA LYS A 533 -21.77 28.13 -11.89
C LYS A 533 -21.77 26.62 -12.13
N ARG A 534 -22.81 26.10 -12.79
CA ARG A 534 -22.98 24.66 -13.09
C ARG A 534 -21.78 24.02 -13.81
N ASN A 535 -21.05 24.79 -14.62
CA ASN A 535 -19.89 24.32 -15.39
C ASN A 535 -18.56 24.66 -14.73
N ASP A 536 -18.57 25.06 -13.46
CA ASP A 536 -17.34 25.45 -12.77
C ASP A 536 -16.53 24.20 -12.40
N PRO A 537 -15.27 24.10 -12.84
CA PRO A 537 -14.39 22.99 -12.45
C PRO A 537 -14.20 22.86 -10.93
N VAL A 538 -14.29 23.96 -10.19
CA VAL A 538 -14.20 23.99 -8.72
C VAL A 538 -15.41 23.32 -8.10
N LEU A 539 -16.60 23.53 -8.65
CA LEU A 539 -17.82 22.84 -8.20
C LEU A 539 -17.66 21.31 -8.32
N TYR A 540 -17.22 20.81 -9.48
CA TYR A 540 -16.96 19.38 -9.67
C TYR A 540 -15.87 18.84 -8.73
N PHE A 541 -14.87 19.67 -8.45
CA PHE A 541 -13.82 19.30 -7.49
C PHE A 541 -14.39 19.13 -6.08
N ILE A 542 -15.23 20.05 -5.60
CA ILE A 542 -15.89 19.97 -4.30
C ILE A 542 -16.83 18.77 -4.23
N GLN A 543 -17.62 18.52 -5.27
CA GLN A 543 -18.48 17.34 -5.38
C GLN A 543 -17.65 16.05 -5.23
N ARG A 544 -16.53 15.95 -5.94
CA ARG A 544 -15.61 14.79 -5.83
C ARG A 544 -15.06 14.61 -4.43
N LEU A 545 -14.73 15.69 -3.73
CA LEU A 545 -14.27 15.65 -2.33
C LEU A 545 -15.39 15.12 -1.42
N ARG A 546 -16.61 15.62 -1.57
CA ARG A 546 -17.78 15.19 -0.81
C ARG A 546 -18.14 13.73 -1.07
N ASP A 547 -18.19 13.32 -2.34
CA ASP A 547 -18.46 11.93 -2.73
C ASP A 547 -17.44 10.96 -2.15
N GLU A 548 -16.15 11.35 -2.07
CA GLU A 548 -15.13 10.53 -1.43
C GLU A 548 -15.36 10.43 0.09
N ALA A 549 -15.76 11.51 0.77
CA ALA A 549 -16.10 11.49 2.20
C ALA A 549 -17.28 10.54 2.43
N HIS A 550 -18.34 10.68 1.65
CA HIS A 550 -19.52 9.82 1.70
C HIS A 550 -19.20 8.35 1.41
N ARG A 551 -18.42 8.09 0.36
CA ARG A 551 -17.94 6.74 0.04
C ARG A 551 -17.12 6.13 1.19
N PHE A 552 -16.30 6.93 1.85
CA PHE A 552 -15.49 6.50 2.98
C PHE A 552 -16.33 6.21 4.22
N ALA A 553 -17.37 7.02 4.50
CA ALA A 553 -18.35 6.79 5.55
C ALA A 553 -19.12 5.47 5.32
N ILE A 554 -19.73 5.28 4.14
CA ILE A 554 -20.53 4.08 3.79
C ILE A 554 -19.68 2.81 3.75
N GLY A 555 -18.42 2.87 3.30
CA GLY A 555 -17.53 1.72 3.24
C GLY A 555 -17.37 1.01 4.59
N THR A 556 -17.57 1.74 5.70
CA THR A 556 -17.55 1.19 7.06
C THR A 556 -18.81 0.38 7.37
N HIS A 557 -19.94 0.84 6.91
CA HIS A 557 -21.20 0.13 7.11
C HIS A 557 -21.21 -1.20 6.38
N ARG A 558 -20.62 -1.27 5.17
CA ARG A 558 -20.43 -2.54 4.45
C ARG A 558 -19.50 -3.50 5.18
N ALA A 559 -18.41 -3.01 5.76
CA ALA A 559 -17.48 -3.82 6.56
C ALA A 559 -18.10 -4.27 7.91
N LYS A 560 -18.88 -3.40 8.58
CA LYS A 560 -19.64 -3.74 9.79
C LYS A 560 -20.77 -4.73 9.46
N ARG A 561 -21.50 -4.58 8.33
CA ARG A 561 -22.47 -5.56 7.85
C ARG A 561 -21.82 -6.91 7.54
N ALA A 562 -20.68 -6.95 6.87
CA ALA A 562 -19.96 -8.18 6.61
C ALA A 562 -19.53 -8.90 7.92
N LYS A 563 -19.25 -8.13 8.98
CA LYS A 563 -19.08 -8.66 10.35
C LYS A 563 -20.40 -9.06 11.00
N ALA A 564 -21.46 -8.27 10.83
CA ALA A 564 -22.78 -8.54 11.40
C ALA A 564 -23.54 -9.65 10.66
N VAL A 565 -23.29 -9.85 9.36
CA VAL A 565 -23.75 -11.05 8.60
C VAL A 565 -23.11 -12.33 9.12
N GLY A 566 -22.00 -12.24 9.88
CA GLY A 566 -21.49 -13.34 10.69
C GLY A 566 -22.23 -13.55 12.02
N ALA A 567 -23.03 -12.58 12.49
CA ALA A 567 -23.90 -12.76 13.64
C ALA A 567 -25.15 -13.54 13.20
N THR A 568 -25.36 -14.68 13.81
CA THR A 568 -26.52 -15.54 13.55
C THR A 568 -27.28 -15.74 14.86
N PRO A 569 -28.55 -16.13 14.85
CA PRO A 569 -29.28 -16.47 16.07
C PRO A 569 -28.56 -17.47 16.97
N LEU A 570 -27.58 -18.21 16.42
CA LEU A 570 -26.72 -19.11 17.18
C LEU A 570 -25.80 -18.38 18.20
N ASP A 571 -25.55 -17.10 18.01
CA ASP A 571 -24.72 -16.29 18.93
C ASP A 571 -25.47 -15.94 20.23
N GLU A 572 -26.80 -16.04 20.22
CA GLU A 572 -27.68 -15.76 21.36
C GLU A 572 -27.82 -16.97 22.28
N ILE A 573 -27.38 -18.16 21.83
CA ILE A 573 -27.55 -19.42 22.59
C ILE A 573 -26.41 -19.56 23.61
N PRO A 574 -26.70 -19.59 24.94
CA PRO A 574 -25.71 -19.80 25.96
C PRO A 574 -24.93 -21.09 25.78
N GLY A 575 -23.61 -20.97 25.62
CA GLY A 575 -22.72 -22.12 25.40
C GLY A 575 -22.32 -22.34 23.94
N VAL A 576 -22.92 -21.64 22.97
CA VAL A 576 -22.52 -21.68 21.55
C VAL A 576 -21.48 -20.59 21.28
N GLY A 577 -20.23 -20.82 21.65
CA GLY A 577 -19.11 -19.93 21.28
C GLY A 577 -18.67 -20.12 19.83
N ALA A 578 -17.72 -19.29 19.38
CA ALA A 578 -17.27 -19.21 17.98
C ALA A 578 -16.83 -20.54 17.36
N ALA A 579 -16.26 -21.47 18.13
CA ALA A 579 -15.86 -22.80 17.65
C ALA A 579 -17.07 -23.69 17.38
N ARG A 580 -18.02 -23.76 18.32
CA ARG A 580 -19.24 -24.56 18.22
C ARG A 580 -20.20 -24.04 17.16
N LYS A 581 -20.33 -22.71 17.04
CA LYS A 581 -21.04 -22.04 15.93
C LYS A 581 -20.47 -22.47 14.58
N ARG A 582 -19.14 -22.46 14.43
CA ARG A 582 -18.49 -22.91 13.18
C ARG A 582 -18.76 -24.38 12.90
N ALA A 583 -18.73 -25.24 13.90
CA ALA A 583 -19.05 -26.68 13.75
C ALA A 583 -20.48 -26.87 13.26
N LEU A 584 -21.46 -26.22 13.89
CA LEU A 584 -22.87 -26.25 13.47
C LEU A 584 -23.05 -25.73 12.04
N LEU A 585 -22.46 -24.56 11.69
CA LEU A 585 -22.57 -24.00 10.35
C LEU A 585 -21.82 -24.82 9.30
N ALA A 586 -20.72 -25.48 9.66
CA ALA A 586 -19.99 -26.37 8.76
C ALA A 586 -20.80 -27.65 8.45
N HIS A 587 -21.48 -28.17 9.44
CA HIS A 587 -22.30 -29.40 9.30
C HIS A 587 -23.59 -29.13 8.53
N PHE A 588 -24.36 -28.12 8.92
CA PHE A 588 -25.68 -27.82 8.34
C PHE A 588 -25.67 -26.82 7.19
N GLY A 589 -24.58 -26.07 7.00
CA GLY A 589 -24.40 -25.10 5.92
C GLY A 589 -24.99 -23.72 6.15
N SER A 590 -25.98 -23.54 7.03
CA SER A 590 -26.58 -22.25 7.38
C SER A 590 -27.26 -22.31 8.74
N ALA A 591 -27.41 -21.12 9.40
CA ALA A 591 -28.17 -21.04 10.66
C ALA A 591 -29.64 -21.42 10.48
N LYS A 592 -30.22 -21.16 9.29
CA LYS A 592 -31.58 -21.61 8.94
C LYS A 592 -31.70 -23.14 8.83
N ALA A 593 -30.64 -23.83 8.40
CA ALA A 593 -30.63 -25.27 8.38
C ALA A 593 -30.48 -25.86 9.82
N VAL A 594 -29.67 -25.20 10.67
CA VAL A 594 -29.56 -25.56 12.10
C VAL A 594 -30.92 -25.41 12.81
N SER A 595 -31.67 -24.34 12.55
CA SER A 595 -32.98 -24.13 13.17
C SER A 595 -34.04 -25.13 12.76
N ARG A 596 -33.83 -25.91 11.71
CA ARG A 596 -34.74 -26.98 11.22
C ARG A 596 -34.21 -28.37 11.52
N ALA A 597 -33.03 -28.49 12.12
CA ALA A 597 -32.41 -29.75 12.41
C ALA A 597 -33.10 -30.45 13.59
N ASN A 598 -33.25 -31.76 13.51
CA ASN A 598 -33.74 -32.55 14.65
C ASN A 598 -32.64 -32.70 15.71
N LEU A 599 -33.02 -33.10 16.90
CA LEU A 599 -32.11 -33.26 18.04
C LEU A 599 -31.01 -34.32 17.79
N ALA A 600 -31.32 -35.37 17.03
CA ALA A 600 -30.36 -36.43 16.72
C ALA A 600 -29.24 -35.90 15.81
N ASP A 601 -29.60 -35.14 14.79
CA ASP A 601 -28.62 -34.51 13.88
C ASP A 601 -27.74 -33.47 14.60
N LEU A 602 -28.32 -32.69 15.53
CA LEU A 602 -27.55 -31.76 16.35
C LEU A 602 -26.54 -32.45 17.28
N LYS A 603 -26.89 -33.64 17.82
CA LYS A 603 -25.97 -34.45 18.62
C LYS A 603 -24.85 -35.11 17.79
N ALA A 604 -25.06 -35.30 16.49
CA ALA A 604 -24.07 -35.87 15.59
C ALA A 604 -22.95 -34.87 15.21
N VAL A 605 -23.10 -33.58 15.55
CA VAL A 605 -22.09 -32.56 15.25
C VAL A 605 -20.91 -32.63 16.22
N ASP A 606 -19.72 -32.83 15.71
CA ASP A 606 -18.50 -32.91 16.52
C ASP A 606 -18.28 -31.64 17.38
N GLY A 607 -17.96 -31.82 18.64
CA GLY A 607 -17.80 -30.74 19.63
C GLY A 607 -19.11 -30.19 20.22
N ILE A 608 -20.29 -30.78 19.89
CA ILE A 608 -21.60 -30.44 20.46
C ILE A 608 -22.02 -31.54 21.42
N SER A 609 -22.04 -31.23 22.71
CA SER A 609 -22.52 -32.17 23.73
C SER A 609 -24.05 -32.36 23.66
N ALA A 610 -24.57 -33.50 24.17
CA ALA A 610 -26.00 -33.76 24.20
C ALA A 610 -26.82 -32.66 24.89
N GLY A 611 -26.31 -32.09 25.99
CA GLY A 611 -26.96 -30.99 26.70
C GLY A 611 -26.92 -29.65 25.92
N LEU A 612 -25.90 -29.44 25.10
CA LEU A 612 -25.84 -28.24 24.22
C LEU A 612 -26.74 -28.44 22.99
N ALA A 613 -26.76 -29.64 22.42
CA ALA A 613 -27.68 -29.95 21.32
C ALA A 613 -29.15 -29.72 21.73
N GLN A 614 -29.53 -30.10 22.96
CA GLN A 614 -30.85 -29.81 23.52
C GLN A 614 -31.11 -28.29 23.60
N LYS A 615 -30.16 -27.50 24.15
CA LYS A 615 -30.32 -26.05 24.23
C LYS A 615 -30.46 -25.39 22.85
N VAL A 616 -29.73 -25.85 21.86
CA VAL A 616 -29.85 -25.34 20.47
C VAL A 616 -31.21 -25.69 19.90
N TYR A 617 -31.69 -26.90 20.13
CA TYR A 617 -33.00 -27.37 19.68
C TYR A 617 -34.12 -26.55 20.34
N ASP A 618 -34.12 -26.42 21.68
CA ASP A 618 -35.10 -25.68 22.45
C ASP A 618 -35.16 -24.19 22.04
N PHE A 619 -34.00 -23.57 21.86
CA PHE A 619 -33.93 -22.16 21.43
C PHE A 619 -34.69 -21.86 20.12
N PHE A 620 -34.71 -22.81 19.19
CA PHE A 620 -35.39 -22.63 17.91
C PHE A 620 -36.83 -23.18 17.90
N HIS A 621 -37.20 -24.06 18.84
CA HIS A 621 -38.50 -24.76 18.85
C HIS A 621 -39.40 -24.36 20.05
N ASP A 622 -38.83 -23.76 21.13
CA ASP A 622 -39.59 -23.32 22.31
C ASP A 622 -40.17 -21.89 22.16
N LYS A 623 -40.13 -21.30 20.98
CA LYS A 623 -40.87 -20.05 20.66
C LYS A 623 -42.16 -20.38 19.92
N GLY A 624 -43.02 -21.16 20.55
CA GLY A 624 -44.42 -21.37 20.18
C GLY A 624 -45.35 -20.75 21.19
#